data_5712630378e556b2549b20024405f29b
#
_entry.id   5712630378e556b2549b20024405f29b
#
_cell.length_a   1.000
_cell.length_b   1.000
_cell.length_c   1.000
_cell.angle_alpha   90.00
_cell.angle_beta   90.00
_cell.angle_gamma   90.00
#
_symmetry.space_group_name_H-M   'P 1'
#
loop_
_entity.id
_entity.type
_entity.pdbx_description
1 polymer ?
#
loop_
_entity_poly.entity_id
_entity_poly.type
_entity_poly.pdbx_seq_one_letter_code
_entity_poly.pdbx_strand_id
1 'polypeptide(L)'
;MRKIYLTILAFLSWAAMSVASFAIDVIVVSHGQANDPFWSVAKNGVDSACKDMKIKCKYTAPGTFDMVEMAKLIDNAVSQKPKGIVITLPDAAALGKSVKA
;
A
#
# COMPACT_ATOMS: atom_id res chain seq x y z
N MET A 1 -10.04 -14.79 -49.58
CA MET A 1 -10.92 -14.24 -48.53
C MET A 1 -10.92 -15.01 -47.20
N ARG A 2 -10.56 -16.27 -47.17
CA ARG A 2 -10.50 -17.07 -45.93
C ARG A 2 -9.31 -16.74 -45.00
N LYS A 3 -8.29 -16.06 -45.50
CA LYS A 3 -7.06 -15.73 -44.74
C LYS A 3 -7.21 -14.48 -43.81
N ILE A 4 -8.24 -13.67 -43.98
CA ILE A 4 -8.46 -12.44 -43.23
C ILE A 4 -9.11 -12.72 -41.86
N TYR A 5 -9.91 -13.81 -41.77
CA TYR A 5 -10.59 -14.16 -40.50
C TYR A 5 -9.67 -14.81 -39.46
N LEU A 6 -8.59 -15.43 -39.88
CA LEU A 6 -7.60 -16.04 -38.96
C LEU A 6 -6.70 -15.00 -38.27
N THR A 7 -6.50 -13.86 -38.91
CA THR A 7 -5.69 -12.76 -38.33
C THR A 7 -6.44 -11.96 -37.26
N ILE A 8 -7.76 -11.90 -37.35
CA ILE A 8 -8.59 -11.16 -36.37
C ILE A 8 -8.72 -11.95 -35.07
N LEU A 9 -8.77 -13.29 -35.14
CA LEU A 9 -8.82 -14.15 -33.94
C LEU A 9 -7.51 -14.16 -33.13
N ALA A 10 -6.38 -13.94 -33.79
CA ALA A 10 -5.08 -13.88 -33.09
C ALA A 10 -4.90 -12.56 -32.31
N PHE A 11 -5.54 -11.46 -32.73
CA PHE A 11 -5.49 -10.18 -32.02
C PHE A 11 -6.38 -10.13 -30.78
N LEU A 12 -7.47 -10.90 -30.75
CA LEU A 12 -8.39 -10.95 -29.61
C LEU A 12 -7.86 -11.75 -28.44
N SER A 13 -6.93 -12.69 -28.65
CA SER A 13 -6.35 -13.48 -27.58
C SER A 13 -5.26 -12.72 -26.79
N TRP A 14 -4.72 -11.63 -27.32
CA TRP A 14 -3.73 -10.81 -26.61
C TRP A 14 -4.37 -9.79 -25.64
N ALA A 15 -5.60 -9.42 -25.86
CA ALA A 15 -6.33 -8.52 -24.97
C ALA A 15 -6.76 -9.15 -23.64
N ALA A 16 -6.65 -10.48 -23.51
CA ALA A 16 -7.01 -11.23 -22.32
C ALA A 16 -5.84 -11.49 -21.35
N MET A 17 -4.63 -11.01 -21.64
CA MET A 17 -3.55 -11.02 -20.65
C MET A 17 -3.84 -9.94 -19.60
N SER A 18 -4.52 -10.35 -18.53
CA SER A 18 -4.70 -9.54 -17.35
C SER A 18 -3.33 -9.11 -16.84
N VAL A 19 -3.07 -7.81 -16.79
CA VAL A 19 -1.93 -7.24 -16.09
C VAL A 19 -2.00 -7.75 -14.66
N ALA A 20 -0.98 -8.52 -14.23
CA ALA A 20 -0.87 -8.93 -12.83
C ALA A 20 -0.93 -7.69 -11.97
N SER A 21 -1.99 -7.53 -11.17
CA SER A 21 -2.09 -6.38 -10.27
C SER A 21 -1.08 -6.58 -9.15
N PHE A 22 -0.15 -5.65 -9.00
CA PHE A 22 0.78 -5.58 -7.87
C PHE A 22 0.07 -4.94 -6.66
N ALA A 23 -1.03 -5.54 -6.21
CA ALA A 23 -1.75 -5.06 -5.06
C ALA A 23 -0.89 -5.19 -3.79
N ILE A 24 -0.86 -4.13 -2.97
CA ILE A 24 -0.22 -4.15 -1.66
C ILE A 24 -1.15 -4.87 -0.69
N ASP A 25 -0.62 -5.82 0.07
CA ASP A 25 -1.41 -6.58 1.04
C ASP A 25 -1.63 -5.78 2.32
N VAL A 26 -0.59 -5.20 2.89
CA VAL A 26 -0.65 -4.44 4.13
C VAL A 26 0.10 -3.12 4.00
N ILE A 27 -0.50 -2.05 4.47
CA ILE A 27 0.16 -0.76 4.59
C ILE A 27 0.28 -0.42 6.08
N VAL A 28 1.49 -0.09 6.52
CA VAL A 28 1.77 0.36 7.88
C VAL A 28 1.98 1.87 7.85
N VAL A 29 1.20 2.60 8.63
CA VAL A 29 1.34 4.04 8.80
C VAL A 29 1.71 4.32 10.25
N SER A 30 2.92 4.80 10.49
CA SER A 30 3.38 5.16 11.83
C SER A 30 3.48 6.68 11.99
N HIS A 31 3.49 7.14 13.24
CA HIS A 31 3.77 8.54 13.54
C HIS A 31 5.26 8.82 13.71
N GLY A 32 6.07 7.77 13.63
CA GLY A 32 7.51 7.88 13.77
C GLY A 32 8.14 8.62 12.60
N GLN A 33 9.11 9.46 12.92
CA GLN A 33 9.85 10.20 11.90
C GLN A 33 10.70 9.22 11.07
N ALA A 34 10.74 9.46 9.76
CA ALA A 34 11.46 8.60 8.82
C ALA A 34 12.98 8.48 9.14
N ASN A 35 13.54 9.48 9.83
CA ASN A 35 14.96 9.53 10.18
C ASN A 35 15.25 9.07 11.61
N ASP A 36 14.25 8.66 12.38
CA ASP A 36 14.42 8.23 13.76
C ASP A 36 14.95 6.80 13.81
N PRO A 37 16.08 6.53 14.47
CA PRO A 37 16.66 5.18 14.57
C PRO A 37 15.70 4.14 15.19
N PHE A 38 14.88 4.52 16.16
CA PHE A 38 13.86 3.64 16.73
C PHE A 38 12.86 3.15 15.66
N TRP A 39 12.35 4.08 14.89
CA TRP A 39 11.36 3.77 13.84
C TRP A 39 11.96 3.05 12.65
N SER A 40 13.26 3.22 12.40
CA SER A 40 14.01 2.42 11.42
C SER A 40 14.03 0.94 11.81
N VAL A 41 14.19 0.63 13.11
CA VAL A 41 14.11 -0.75 13.61
C VAL A 41 12.69 -1.30 13.41
N ALA A 42 11.67 -0.52 13.72
CA ALA A 42 10.28 -0.92 13.50
C ALA A 42 10.00 -1.22 12.02
N LYS A 43 10.46 -0.35 11.12
CA LYS A 43 10.35 -0.58 9.67
C LYS A 43 11.04 -1.87 9.22
N ASN A 44 12.25 -2.11 9.70
CA ASN A 44 12.98 -3.34 9.38
C ASN A 44 12.24 -4.58 9.89
N GLY A 45 11.59 -4.50 11.05
CA GLY A 45 10.73 -5.55 11.56
C GLY A 45 9.54 -5.84 10.66
N VAL A 46 8.87 -4.80 10.16
CA VAL A 46 7.78 -4.94 9.18
C VAL A 46 8.27 -5.61 7.90
N ASP A 47 9.38 -5.11 7.34
CA ASP A 47 9.95 -5.66 6.10
C ASP A 47 10.32 -7.14 6.27
N SER A 48 10.90 -7.52 7.40
CA SER A 48 11.28 -8.89 7.70
C SER A 48 10.06 -9.81 7.86
N ALA A 49 9.06 -9.38 8.63
CA ALA A 49 7.84 -10.15 8.84
C ALA A 49 7.07 -10.38 7.53
N CYS A 50 6.97 -9.34 6.71
CA CYS A 50 6.26 -9.45 5.44
C CYS A 50 6.99 -10.33 4.43
N LYS A 51 8.32 -10.30 4.44
CA LYS A 51 9.14 -11.23 3.66
C LYS A 51 8.91 -12.68 4.08
N ASP A 52 8.90 -12.94 5.38
CA ASP A 52 8.67 -14.29 5.93
C ASP A 52 7.26 -14.80 5.61
N MET A 53 6.27 -13.92 5.66
CA MET A 53 4.88 -14.24 5.35
C MET A 53 4.59 -14.26 3.84
N LYS A 54 5.54 -13.87 3.00
CA LYS A 54 5.42 -13.76 1.54
C LYS A 54 4.26 -12.87 1.11
N ILE A 55 4.11 -11.74 1.78
CA ILE A 55 3.12 -10.70 1.45
C ILE A 55 3.81 -9.39 1.08
N LYS A 56 3.10 -8.55 0.34
CA LYS A 56 3.58 -7.23 -0.05
C LYS A 56 3.14 -6.20 0.97
N CYS A 57 4.11 -5.56 1.61
CA CYS A 57 3.87 -4.53 2.60
C CYS A 57 4.49 -3.20 2.20
N LYS A 58 3.88 -2.14 2.65
CA LYS A 58 4.42 -0.78 2.53
C LYS A 58 4.44 -0.16 3.92
N TYR A 59 5.57 0.44 4.26
CA TYR A 59 5.71 1.23 5.48
C TYR A 59 5.81 2.70 5.11
N THR A 60 5.06 3.56 5.77
CA THR A 60 5.09 4.99 5.55
C THR A 60 4.97 5.75 6.88
N ALA A 61 5.62 6.88 6.95
CA ALA A 61 5.64 7.75 8.12
C ALA A 61 5.87 9.20 7.69
N PRO A 62 5.37 10.19 8.45
CA PRO A 62 5.69 11.59 8.17
C PRO A 62 7.19 11.88 8.38
N GLY A 63 7.69 12.92 7.71
CA GLY A 63 9.09 13.35 7.86
C GLY A 63 9.38 13.99 9.22
N THR A 64 8.35 14.56 9.84
CA THR A 64 8.38 15.14 11.19
C THR A 64 7.14 14.67 11.94
N PHE A 65 7.07 14.92 13.25
CA PHE A 65 5.87 14.64 14.03
C PHE A 65 4.75 15.62 13.63
N ASP A 66 3.94 15.22 12.68
CA ASP A 66 2.88 16.04 12.07
C ASP A 66 1.62 15.21 11.85
N MET A 67 0.56 15.51 12.59
CA MET A 67 -0.70 14.77 12.51
C MET A 67 -1.47 15.09 11.23
N VAL A 68 -1.31 16.26 10.64
CA VAL A 68 -1.92 16.60 9.36
C VAL A 68 -1.31 15.76 8.23
N GLU A 69 0.01 15.67 8.22
CA GLU A 69 0.71 14.81 7.26
C GLU A 69 0.34 13.34 7.48
N MET A 70 0.30 12.89 8.73
CA MET A 70 -0.08 11.51 9.05
C MET A 70 -1.51 11.18 8.61
N ALA A 71 -2.46 12.09 8.79
CA ALA A 71 -3.82 11.92 8.30
C ALA A 71 -3.86 11.72 6.78
N LYS A 72 -3.08 12.49 6.03
CA LYS A 72 -2.96 12.32 4.57
C LYS A 72 -2.36 10.97 4.20
N LEU A 73 -1.38 10.49 4.94
CA LEU A 73 -0.79 9.16 4.71
C LEU A 73 -1.80 8.05 4.96
N ILE A 74 -2.64 8.18 5.99
CA ILE A 74 -3.74 7.24 6.26
C ILE A 74 -4.76 7.27 5.11
N ASP A 75 -5.19 8.45 4.69
CA ASP A 75 -6.15 8.62 3.59
C ASP A 75 -5.61 8.01 2.29
N ASN A 76 -4.33 8.20 2.00
CA ASN A 76 -3.67 7.57 0.85
C ASN A 76 -3.63 6.05 0.98
N ALA A 77 -3.38 5.51 2.17
CA ALA A 77 -3.40 4.08 2.41
C ALA A 77 -4.79 3.49 2.17
N VAL A 78 -5.83 4.14 2.67
CA VAL A 78 -7.24 3.74 2.45
C VAL A 78 -7.56 3.72 0.95
N SER A 79 -7.13 4.74 0.21
CA SER A 79 -7.41 4.85 -1.23
C SER A 79 -6.75 3.75 -2.07
N GLN A 80 -5.67 3.16 -1.61
CA GLN A 80 -4.98 2.05 -2.29
C GLN A 80 -5.67 0.71 -2.09
N LYS A 81 -6.67 0.63 -1.24
CA LYS A 81 -7.48 -0.57 -0.96
C LYS A 81 -6.64 -1.81 -0.63
N PRO A 82 -5.69 -1.72 0.33
CA PRO A 82 -4.96 -2.90 0.77
C PRO A 82 -5.89 -3.86 1.52
N LYS A 83 -5.44 -5.07 1.78
CA LYS A 83 -6.18 -6.05 2.60
C LYS A 83 -6.21 -5.65 4.08
N GLY A 84 -5.20 -4.95 4.55
CA GLY A 84 -5.11 -4.45 5.91
C GLY A 84 -4.28 -3.18 6.03
N ILE A 85 -4.60 -2.37 7.03
CA ILE A 85 -3.83 -1.18 7.38
C ILE A 85 -3.49 -1.26 8.87
N VAL A 86 -2.22 -1.08 9.19
CA VAL A 86 -1.73 -0.99 10.57
C VAL A 86 -1.39 0.47 10.84
N ILE A 87 -1.94 1.02 11.88
CA ILE A 87 -1.79 2.45 12.21
C ILE A 87 -1.34 2.58 13.66
N THR A 88 -0.34 3.40 13.92
CA THR A 88 -0.11 3.93 15.26
C THR A 88 -1.02 5.13 15.48
N LEU A 89 -1.59 5.28 16.67
CA LEU A 89 -2.62 6.28 16.94
C LEU A 89 -2.21 7.17 18.11
N PRO A 90 -1.26 8.11 17.92
CA PRO A 90 -0.83 9.01 19.00
C PRO A 90 -1.87 10.07 19.37
N ASP A 91 -2.79 10.40 18.46
CA ASP A 91 -3.85 11.39 18.67
C ASP A 91 -5.13 10.91 17.98
N ALA A 92 -6.05 10.37 18.76
CA ALA A 92 -7.32 9.87 18.27
C ALA A 92 -8.24 10.99 17.74
N ALA A 93 -8.16 12.19 18.31
CA ALA A 93 -8.97 13.32 17.85
C ALA A 93 -8.53 13.80 16.47
N ALA A 94 -7.22 13.88 16.23
CA ALA A 94 -6.67 14.33 14.95
C ALA A 94 -6.83 13.29 13.84
N LEU A 95 -6.74 12.01 14.14
CA LEU A 95 -6.68 10.93 13.17
C LEU A 95 -7.97 10.11 13.04
N GLY A 96 -8.91 10.26 13.97
CA GLY A 96 -10.09 9.42 14.04
C GLY A 96 -10.95 9.43 12.78
N LYS A 97 -11.05 10.57 12.10
CA LYS A 97 -11.80 10.68 10.83
C LYS A 97 -11.17 9.82 9.72
N SER A 98 -9.87 9.88 9.57
CA SER A 98 -9.14 9.09 8.56
C SER A 98 -9.20 7.59 8.87
N VAL A 99 -9.12 7.22 10.15
CA VAL A 99 -9.20 5.81 10.59
C VAL A 99 -10.60 5.21 10.35
N LYS A 100 -11.65 6.00 10.50
CA LYS A 100 -13.04 5.55 10.28
C LYS A 100 -13.43 5.49 8.80
N ALA A 101 -12.67 6.12 7.95
CA ALA A 101 -12.94 6.06 6.52
C ALA A 101 -12.63 4.67 5.96
#